data_e0c4dfacba75a6af09ea6d947250ff1f
#
_entry.id   e0c4dfacba75a6af09ea6d947250ff1f
#
_cell.length_a   1.000
_cell.length_b   1.000
_cell.length_c   1.000
_cell.angle_alpha   90.00
_cell.angle_beta   90.00
_cell.angle_gamma   90.00
#
_symmetry.space_group_name_H-M   'P 1'
#
loop_
_entity.id
_entity.type
_entity.pdbx_description
1 polymer ?
#
loop_
_entity_poly.entity_id
_entity_poly.type
_entity_poly.pdbx_seq_one_letter_code
_entity_poly.pdbx_strand_id
1 'polypeptide(L)'
;DEPTIGLDPNQVRQVRSLIKRLGGEYTILLSTHILPEVEAICGRVIIINRGRIVAMDSPENLVRDIRGGTRLSLEVRGPGEEVRQALSRVAGVEKVERRGDGGVFSVALRQGADAREEIARLIAERRWGLREMKRETVTLEEIFVHITMREQENG
;
A
#
# COMPACT_ATOMS: atom_id res chain seq x y z
N ASP A 1 -4.68 18.41 17.75
CA ASP A 1 -5.64 17.31 17.73
C ASP A 1 -6.64 17.55 16.62
N GLU A 2 -6.77 16.58 15.69
CA GLU A 2 -7.71 16.56 14.57
C GLU A 2 -7.84 17.90 13.81
N PRO A 3 -6.74 18.47 13.26
CA PRO A 3 -6.70 19.85 12.80
C PRO A 3 -7.54 20.13 11.54
N THR A 4 -8.03 19.11 10.88
CA THR A 4 -8.74 19.22 9.59
C THR A 4 -10.20 18.80 9.69
N ILE A 5 -10.66 18.34 10.84
CA ILE A 5 -12.06 17.95 11.05
C ILE A 5 -13.01 19.12 10.77
N GLY A 6 -14.05 18.87 10.00
CA GLY A 6 -15.08 19.86 9.66
C GLY A 6 -14.66 20.93 8.65
N LEU A 7 -13.46 20.85 8.09
CA LEU A 7 -12.97 21.77 7.07
C LEU A 7 -13.33 21.32 5.67
N ASP A 8 -13.54 22.26 4.77
CA ASP A 8 -13.68 21.98 3.34
C ASP A 8 -12.31 21.61 2.71
N PRO A 9 -12.29 21.02 1.49
CA PRO A 9 -11.04 20.59 0.85
C PRO A 9 -10.01 21.70 0.60
N ASN A 10 -10.43 22.96 0.47
CA ASN A 10 -9.52 24.08 0.28
C ASN A 10 -8.89 24.49 1.61
N GLN A 11 -9.67 24.53 2.67
CA GLN A 11 -9.20 24.80 4.02
C GLN A 11 -8.24 23.71 4.49
N VAL A 12 -8.53 22.42 4.23
CA VAL A 12 -7.61 21.30 4.50
C VAL A 12 -6.26 21.53 3.84
N ARG A 13 -6.24 21.94 2.56
CA ARG A 13 -4.98 22.25 1.86
C ARG A 13 -4.19 23.39 2.51
N GLN A 14 -4.88 24.44 2.96
CA GLN A 14 -4.24 25.56 3.65
C GLN A 14 -3.63 25.15 4.99
N VAL A 15 -4.38 24.38 5.80
CA VAL A 15 -3.89 23.84 7.09
C VAL A 15 -2.69 22.94 6.88
N ARG A 16 -2.72 22.01 5.91
CA ARG A 16 -1.57 21.16 5.56
C ARG A 16 -0.33 21.98 5.18
N SER A 17 -0.51 23.01 4.36
CA SER A 17 0.58 23.91 3.96
C SER A 17 1.15 24.68 5.14
N LEU A 18 0.31 25.11 6.09
CA LEU A 18 0.73 25.76 7.31
C LEU A 18 1.56 24.81 8.20
N ILE A 19 1.05 23.59 8.44
CA ILE A 19 1.74 22.56 9.24
C ILE A 19 3.11 22.25 8.64
N LYS A 20 3.21 22.08 7.32
CA LYS A 20 4.49 21.81 6.65
C LYS A 20 5.49 22.95 6.82
N ARG A 21 5.06 24.20 6.72
CA ARG A 21 5.95 25.37 6.96
C ARG A 21 6.44 25.41 8.39
N LEU A 22 5.53 25.26 9.36
CA LEU A 22 5.89 25.26 10.78
C LEU A 22 6.80 24.08 11.15
N GLY A 23 6.62 22.92 10.51
CA GLY A 23 7.47 21.74 10.71
C GLY A 23 8.94 21.95 10.30
N GLY A 24 9.26 22.95 9.50
CA GLY A 24 10.64 23.36 9.20
C GLY A 24 11.36 24.05 10.37
N GLU A 25 10.61 24.63 11.31
CA GLU A 25 11.15 25.39 12.45
C GLU A 25 10.82 24.72 13.81
N TYR A 26 9.71 23.98 13.87
CA TYR A 26 9.18 23.41 15.11
C TYR A 26 8.96 21.92 14.99
N THR A 27 9.05 21.19 16.11
CA THR A 27 8.55 19.83 16.22
C THR A 27 7.05 19.88 16.46
N ILE A 28 6.26 19.33 15.53
CA ILE A 28 4.80 19.32 15.61
C ILE A 28 4.34 17.90 15.92
N LEU A 29 3.58 17.73 17.00
CA LEU A 29 2.85 16.51 17.30
C LEU A 29 1.40 16.65 16.83
N LEU A 30 0.99 15.76 15.96
CA LEU A 30 -0.34 15.73 15.37
C LEU A 30 -1.05 14.44 15.78
N SER A 31 -2.28 14.54 16.27
CA SER A 31 -3.17 13.39 16.44
C SER A 31 -4.31 13.47 15.43
N THR A 32 -4.56 12.38 14.72
CA THR A 32 -5.64 12.26 13.75
C THR A 32 -5.94 10.80 13.44
N HIS A 33 -7.16 10.51 13.02
CA HIS A 33 -7.58 9.23 12.48
C HIS A 33 -7.62 9.21 10.94
N ILE A 34 -7.32 10.34 10.29
CA ILE A 34 -7.36 10.50 8.82
C ILE A 34 -5.99 10.14 8.26
N LEU A 35 -5.76 8.85 7.96
CA LEU A 35 -4.47 8.32 7.54
C LEU A 35 -3.90 8.94 6.25
N PRO A 36 -4.71 9.29 5.22
CA PRO A 36 -4.20 10.03 4.06
C PRO A 36 -3.61 11.41 4.40
N GLU A 37 -4.00 12.02 5.52
CA GLU A 37 -3.38 13.26 5.97
C GLU A 37 -2.03 13.03 6.62
N VAL A 38 -1.93 11.96 7.41
CA VAL A 38 -0.67 11.51 8.00
C VAL A 38 0.36 11.27 6.91
N GLU A 39 0.01 10.52 5.86
CA GLU A 39 0.90 10.29 4.69
C GLU A 39 1.33 11.59 4.02
N ALA A 40 0.44 12.58 3.96
CA ALA A 40 0.71 13.83 3.25
C ALA A 40 1.65 14.79 3.99
N ILE A 41 1.66 14.78 5.34
CA ILE A 41 2.30 15.83 6.15
C ILE A 41 3.26 15.34 7.22
N CYS A 42 3.17 14.06 7.66
CA CYS A 42 3.99 13.56 8.75
C CYS A 42 5.25 12.85 8.23
N GLY A 43 6.43 13.24 8.72
CA GLY A 43 7.69 12.53 8.46
C GLY A 43 7.88 11.29 9.34
N ARG A 44 7.13 11.19 10.44
CA ARG A 44 7.13 10.04 11.35
C ARG A 44 5.73 9.80 11.90
N VAL A 45 5.38 8.54 12.03
CA VAL A 45 4.08 8.08 12.54
C VAL A 45 4.28 7.19 13.76
N ILE A 46 3.43 7.36 14.75
CA ILE A 46 3.31 6.48 15.91
C ILE A 46 1.91 5.89 15.88
N ILE A 47 1.81 4.57 15.74
CA ILE A 47 0.53 3.87 15.81
C ILE A 47 0.33 3.38 17.25
N ILE A 48 -0.79 3.77 17.84
CA ILE A 48 -1.17 3.40 19.22
C ILE A 48 -2.39 2.50 19.15
N ASN A 49 -2.33 1.34 19.80
CA ASN A 49 -3.45 0.42 19.98
C ASN A 49 -3.56 0.01 21.45
N ARG A 50 -4.75 0.10 22.04
CA ARG A 50 -5.02 -0.26 23.44
C ARG A 50 -4.02 0.37 24.44
N GLY A 51 -3.62 1.63 24.20
CA GLY A 51 -2.69 2.36 25.08
C GLY A 51 -1.20 1.95 24.91
N ARG A 52 -0.85 1.13 23.92
CA ARG A 52 0.53 0.73 23.62
C ARG A 52 0.96 1.21 22.25
N ILE A 53 2.23 1.58 22.12
CA ILE A 53 2.83 1.86 20.81
C ILE A 53 3.08 0.52 20.11
N VAL A 54 2.43 0.31 18.98
CA VAL A 54 2.52 -0.92 18.18
C VAL A 54 3.40 -0.78 16.96
N ALA A 55 3.60 0.45 16.48
CA ALA A 55 4.56 0.76 15.41
C ALA A 55 5.00 2.22 15.51
N MET A 56 6.25 2.50 15.10
CA MET A 56 6.78 3.85 15.01
C MET A 56 7.86 3.90 13.93
N ASP A 57 7.59 4.56 12.82
CA ASP A 57 8.55 4.82 11.74
C ASP A 57 8.00 5.91 10.78
N SER A 58 8.71 6.20 9.68
CA SER A 58 8.14 6.97 8.58
C SER A 58 7.00 6.22 7.90
N PRO A 59 6.02 6.92 7.29
CA PRO A 59 4.97 6.28 6.51
C PRO A 59 5.51 5.29 5.47
N GLU A 60 6.56 5.68 4.75
CA GLU A 60 7.20 4.86 3.71
C GLU A 60 7.83 3.58 4.28
N ASN A 61 8.47 3.66 5.44
CA ASN A 61 9.09 2.51 6.10
C ASN A 61 8.02 1.54 6.61
N LEU A 62 6.98 2.05 7.28
CA LEU A 62 5.85 1.23 7.73
C LEU A 62 5.20 0.47 6.57
N VAL A 63 5.04 1.15 5.42
CA VAL A 63 4.56 0.52 4.19
C VAL A 63 5.52 -0.57 3.71
N ARG A 64 6.83 -0.32 3.73
CA ARG A 64 7.86 -1.25 3.26
C ARG A 64 7.96 -2.49 4.14
N ASP A 65 7.95 -2.33 5.45
CA ASP A 65 8.17 -3.43 6.42
C ASP A 65 7.03 -4.46 6.39
N ILE A 66 5.80 -4.01 6.16
CA ILE A 66 4.63 -4.91 6.05
C ILE A 66 4.55 -5.57 4.68
N ARG A 67 5.12 -4.94 3.65
CA ARG A 67 5.02 -5.45 2.29
C ARG A 67 5.86 -6.68 1.99
N GLY A 68 7.01 -6.87 2.64
CA GLY A 68 7.97 -7.90 2.23
C GLY A 68 8.42 -7.82 0.76
N GLY A 69 7.82 -6.94 -0.06
CA GLY A 69 8.08 -6.82 -1.50
C GLY A 69 7.10 -5.88 -2.24
N THR A 70 7.34 -5.68 -3.52
CA THR A 70 6.44 -4.94 -4.42
C THR A 70 5.25 -5.82 -4.79
N ARG A 71 4.02 -5.29 -4.73
CA ARG A 71 2.82 -5.94 -5.28
C ARG A 71 2.38 -5.28 -6.57
N LEU A 72 1.95 -6.09 -7.52
CA LEU A 72 1.34 -5.65 -8.77
C LEU A 72 -0.11 -6.09 -8.80
N SER A 73 -1.01 -5.21 -9.21
CA SER A 73 -2.35 -5.55 -9.63
C SER A 73 -2.36 -5.69 -11.14
N LEU A 74 -2.86 -6.80 -11.64
CA LEU A 74 -2.97 -7.11 -13.05
C LEU A 74 -4.42 -7.40 -13.40
N GLU A 75 -4.93 -6.81 -14.48
CA GLU A 75 -6.16 -7.25 -15.12
C GLU A 75 -5.82 -7.95 -16.43
N VAL A 76 -6.06 -9.26 -16.50
CA VAL A 76 -5.70 -10.11 -17.63
C VAL A 76 -6.92 -10.85 -18.15
N ARG A 77 -7.18 -10.73 -19.46
CA ARG A 77 -8.19 -11.52 -20.17
C ARG A 77 -7.56 -12.83 -20.63
N GLY A 78 -7.91 -13.92 -19.97
CA GLY A 78 -7.41 -15.26 -20.26
C GLY A 78 -8.03 -16.30 -19.34
N PRO A 79 -7.71 -17.60 -19.51
CA PRO A 79 -8.14 -18.65 -18.60
C PRO A 79 -7.52 -18.42 -17.21
N GLY A 80 -8.35 -18.05 -16.23
CA GLY A 80 -7.88 -17.53 -14.94
C GLY A 80 -6.86 -18.41 -14.23
N GLU A 81 -7.07 -19.73 -14.20
CA GLU A 81 -6.15 -20.65 -13.53
C GLU A 81 -4.82 -20.82 -14.29
N GLU A 82 -4.87 -20.86 -15.65
CA GLU A 82 -3.66 -20.92 -16.46
C GLU A 82 -2.84 -19.63 -16.32
N VAL A 83 -3.51 -18.47 -16.31
CA VAL A 83 -2.87 -17.16 -16.07
C VAL A 83 -2.19 -17.16 -14.70
N ARG A 84 -2.88 -17.58 -13.64
CA ARG A 84 -2.33 -17.67 -12.29
C ARG A 84 -1.08 -18.56 -12.24
N GLN A 85 -1.15 -19.76 -12.83
CA GLN A 85 -0.03 -20.70 -12.85
C GLN A 85 1.16 -20.19 -13.66
N ALA A 86 0.90 -19.54 -14.79
CA ALA A 86 1.95 -18.98 -15.62
C ALA A 86 2.66 -17.80 -14.92
N LEU A 87 1.90 -16.89 -14.31
CA LEU A 87 2.44 -15.78 -13.53
C LEU A 87 3.30 -16.26 -12.35
N SER A 88 2.88 -17.34 -11.67
CA SER A 88 3.63 -17.91 -10.54
C SER A 88 4.99 -18.49 -10.92
N ARG A 89 5.24 -18.75 -12.21
CA ARG A 89 6.52 -19.26 -12.72
C ARG A 89 7.48 -18.17 -13.18
N VAL A 90 7.05 -16.92 -13.19
CA VAL A 90 7.89 -15.79 -13.60
C VAL A 90 8.97 -15.55 -12.54
N ALA A 91 10.20 -15.35 -12.99
CA ALA A 91 11.32 -15.04 -12.09
C ALA A 91 11.04 -13.77 -11.28
N GLY A 92 11.29 -13.82 -9.97
CA GLY A 92 11.03 -12.70 -9.06
C GLY A 92 9.59 -12.64 -8.51
N VAL A 93 8.67 -13.45 -9.02
CA VAL A 93 7.33 -13.60 -8.42
C VAL A 93 7.43 -14.53 -7.21
N GLU A 94 6.82 -14.10 -6.12
CA GLU A 94 6.74 -14.85 -4.85
C GLU A 94 5.37 -15.52 -4.69
N LYS A 95 4.30 -14.77 -4.96
CA LYS A 95 2.92 -15.24 -4.79
C LYS A 95 1.99 -14.60 -5.81
N VAL A 96 1.01 -15.38 -6.29
CA VAL A 96 -0.07 -14.89 -7.17
C VAL A 96 -1.42 -15.27 -6.56
N GLU A 97 -2.26 -14.29 -6.35
CA GLU A 97 -3.63 -14.44 -5.86
C GLU A 97 -4.61 -13.92 -6.91
N ARG A 98 -5.66 -14.69 -7.19
CA ARG A 98 -6.76 -14.24 -8.04
C ARG A 98 -7.79 -13.53 -7.19
N ARG A 99 -8.22 -12.32 -7.60
CA ARG A 99 -9.27 -11.56 -6.92
C ARG A 99 -10.57 -11.65 -7.69
N GLY A 100 -11.53 -12.37 -7.14
CA GLY A 100 -12.83 -12.57 -7.78
C GLY A 100 -12.76 -13.33 -9.11
N ASP A 101 -13.84 -13.25 -9.90
CA ASP A 101 -13.96 -13.95 -11.18
C ASP A 101 -13.56 -13.10 -12.40
N GLY A 102 -13.26 -11.82 -12.19
CA GLY A 102 -13.07 -10.80 -13.25
C GLY A 102 -11.70 -10.79 -13.96
N GLY A 103 -10.82 -11.77 -13.73
CA GLY A 103 -9.49 -11.77 -14.34
C GLY A 103 -8.50 -10.81 -13.69
N VAL A 104 -8.76 -10.40 -12.44
CA VAL A 104 -7.86 -9.56 -11.64
C VAL A 104 -6.94 -10.44 -10.79
N PHE A 105 -5.64 -10.14 -10.83
CA PHE A 105 -4.60 -10.86 -10.09
C PHE A 105 -3.77 -9.89 -9.25
N SER A 106 -3.49 -10.29 -8.01
CA SER A 106 -2.49 -9.63 -7.16
C SER A 106 -1.21 -10.48 -7.18
N VAL A 107 -0.12 -9.88 -7.61
CA VAL A 107 1.18 -10.53 -7.76
C VAL A 107 2.18 -9.92 -6.80
N ALA A 108 2.61 -10.69 -5.80
CA ALA A 108 3.68 -10.29 -4.90
C ALA A 108 5.04 -10.63 -5.53
N LEU A 109 5.94 -9.66 -5.56
CA LEU A 109 7.30 -9.82 -6.03
C LEU A 109 8.27 -9.92 -4.84
N ARG A 110 9.34 -10.67 -5.02
CA ARG A 110 10.45 -10.71 -4.06
C ARG A 110 11.06 -9.32 -3.89
N GLN A 111 11.65 -9.08 -2.75
CA GLN A 111 12.31 -7.79 -2.45
C GLN A 111 13.36 -7.45 -3.51
N GLY A 112 13.28 -6.24 -4.07
CA GLY A 112 14.19 -5.76 -5.11
C GLY A 112 13.93 -6.31 -6.52
N ALA A 113 12.97 -7.23 -6.71
CA ALA A 113 12.62 -7.73 -8.03
C ALA A 113 11.67 -6.77 -8.77
N ASP A 114 11.87 -6.67 -10.08
CA ASP A 114 10.93 -6.04 -11.01
C ASP A 114 10.65 -7.02 -12.16
N ALA A 115 9.49 -7.64 -12.14
CA ALA A 115 9.08 -8.66 -13.11
C ALA A 115 8.06 -8.13 -14.14
N ARG A 116 7.88 -6.82 -14.23
CA ARG A 116 6.82 -6.22 -15.08
C ARG A 116 7.01 -6.54 -16.55
N GLU A 117 8.23 -6.46 -17.05
CA GLU A 117 8.54 -6.72 -18.47
C GLU A 117 8.35 -8.20 -18.82
N GLU A 118 8.83 -9.11 -17.94
CA GLU A 118 8.65 -10.55 -18.12
C GLU A 118 7.18 -10.95 -18.08
N ILE A 119 6.41 -10.38 -17.16
CA ILE A 119 4.96 -10.60 -17.06
C ILE A 119 4.27 -10.12 -18.33
N ALA A 120 4.59 -8.91 -18.81
CA ALA A 120 3.99 -8.38 -20.04
C ALA A 120 4.33 -9.25 -21.26
N ARG A 121 5.58 -9.72 -21.38
CA ARG A 121 6.03 -10.62 -22.45
C ARG A 121 5.30 -11.95 -22.38
N LEU A 122 5.23 -12.58 -21.21
CA LEU A 122 4.50 -13.84 -21.00
C LEU A 122 3.04 -13.73 -21.45
N ILE A 123 2.35 -12.65 -21.07
CA ILE A 123 0.95 -12.43 -21.43
C ILE A 123 0.79 -12.29 -22.94
N ALA A 124 1.71 -11.57 -23.60
CA ALA A 124 1.71 -11.41 -25.05
C ALA A 124 2.01 -12.72 -25.79
N GLU A 125 2.99 -13.52 -25.36
CA GLU A 125 3.32 -14.84 -25.93
C GLU A 125 2.15 -15.82 -25.84
N ARG A 126 1.39 -15.76 -24.76
CA ARG A 126 0.19 -16.57 -24.54
C ARG A 126 -1.04 -16.04 -25.28
N ARG A 127 -0.92 -14.92 -25.97
CA ARG A 127 -2.02 -14.21 -26.64
C ARG A 127 -3.18 -13.86 -25.71
N TRP A 128 -2.85 -13.61 -24.43
CA TRP A 128 -3.81 -13.10 -23.48
C TRP A 128 -3.90 -11.57 -23.58
N GLY A 129 -5.03 -11.00 -23.14
CA GLY A 129 -5.21 -9.55 -23.15
C GLY A 129 -4.78 -8.93 -21.82
N LEU A 130 -3.68 -8.18 -21.79
CA LEU A 130 -3.34 -7.34 -20.64
C LEU A 130 -4.17 -6.05 -20.71
N ARG A 131 -5.04 -5.82 -19.73
CA ARG A 131 -5.89 -4.63 -19.66
C ARG A 131 -5.30 -3.58 -18.73
N GLU A 132 -4.77 -4.01 -17.60
CA GLU A 132 -4.12 -3.13 -16.63
C GLU A 132 -2.93 -3.84 -15.97
N MET A 133 -1.88 -3.07 -15.71
CA MET A 133 -0.77 -3.45 -14.83
C MET A 133 -0.37 -2.23 -14.01
N LYS A 134 -0.58 -2.28 -12.71
CA LYS A 134 -0.19 -1.20 -11.80
C LYS A 134 0.47 -1.75 -10.52
N ARG A 135 1.33 -0.95 -9.92
CA ARG A 135 1.78 -1.23 -8.55
C ARG A 135 0.62 -1.03 -7.59
N GLU A 136 0.35 -2.01 -6.76
CA GLU A 136 -0.52 -1.79 -5.60
C GLU A 136 0.20 -0.89 -4.63
N THR A 137 -0.38 0.24 -4.33
CA THR A 137 0.05 1.09 -3.23
C THR A 137 -0.68 0.59 -1.98
N VAL A 138 0.05 -0.03 -1.05
CA VAL A 138 -0.51 -0.28 0.29
C VAL A 138 -0.60 1.09 0.97
N THR A 139 -1.74 1.40 1.52
CA THR A 139 -1.99 2.62 2.27
C THR A 139 -1.70 2.40 3.75
N LEU A 140 -1.48 3.49 4.50
CA LEU A 140 -1.39 3.39 5.97
C LEU A 140 -2.66 2.79 6.58
N GLU A 141 -3.82 2.91 5.92
CA GLU A 141 -5.06 2.27 6.37
C GLU A 141 -4.96 0.75 6.40
N GLU A 142 -4.45 0.14 5.31
CA GLU A 142 -4.24 -1.31 5.24
C GLU A 142 -3.22 -1.78 6.28
N ILE A 143 -2.20 -0.97 6.53
CA ILE A 143 -1.18 -1.22 7.54
C ILE A 143 -1.78 -1.17 8.94
N PHE A 144 -2.55 -0.13 9.23
CA PHE A 144 -3.22 0.05 10.51
C PHE A 144 -4.13 -1.16 10.82
N VAL A 145 -4.96 -1.55 9.85
CA VAL A 145 -5.82 -2.74 9.98
C VAL A 145 -4.99 -4.00 10.23
N HIS A 146 -3.90 -4.20 9.46
CA HIS A 146 -3.06 -5.38 9.60
C HIS A 146 -2.37 -5.47 10.98
N ILE A 147 -1.82 -4.37 11.49
CA ILE A 147 -1.17 -4.32 12.80
C ILE A 147 -2.18 -4.55 13.92
N THR A 148 -3.34 -3.89 13.84
CA THR A 148 -4.36 -3.98 14.89
C THR A 148 -5.05 -5.34 14.93
N MET A 149 -5.22 -6.03 13.79
CA MET A 149 -5.78 -7.38 13.75
C MET A 149 -4.81 -8.44 14.29
N ARG A 150 -3.51 -8.35 13.97
CA ARG A 150 -2.51 -9.29 14.52
C ARG A 150 -2.43 -9.29 16.03
N GLU A 151 -2.64 -8.16 16.67
CA GLU A 151 -2.67 -8.09 18.14
C GLU A 151 -3.94 -8.71 18.73
N GLN A 152 -5.03 -8.83 17.98
CA GLN A 152 -6.24 -9.51 18.44
C GLN A 152 -6.09 -11.03 18.42
N GLU A 153 -5.20 -11.59 17.59
CA GLU A 153 -4.92 -13.02 17.52
C GLU A 153 -3.89 -13.47 18.57
N ASN A 154 -3.08 -12.55 19.11
CA ASN A 154 -1.99 -12.85 20.05
C ASN A 154 -2.29 -12.44 21.50
N GLY A 155 -3.49 -12.00 21.83
CA GLY A 155 -3.93 -11.57 23.16
C GLY A 155 -5.14 -12.34 23.63
#